data_f1a7b3512cabbc68f46cc7aae31527a5
#
_entry.id   f1a7b3512cabbc68f46cc7aae31527a5
#
_cell.length_a   1.000
_cell.length_b   1.000
_cell.length_c   1.000
_cell.angle_alpha   90.00
_cell.angle_beta   90.00
_cell.angle_gamma   90.00
#
_symmetry.space_group_name_H-M   'P 1'
#
loop_
_entity.id
_entity.type
_entity.pdbx_description
1 polymer ?
#
loop_
_entity_poly.entity_id
_entity_poly.type
_entity_poly.pdbx_seq_one_letter_code
_entity_poly.pdbx_strand_id
1 'polypeptide(L)'
;YAGSIARTGTNSERHLVDERIVGHMPKSLDFAQAAALPLTAITAWEMLFDRLGVAPGKRPTAQTLLIIGASGGVGSILTQLASRLTSLTVIGTASRPETQAWVKGLGAHHVIDHSQPLSEELRRIGFPTVDLIVSLTQTEAHFDQIVEAIAPQGRFGLIDDPTSLDVTKFKRKSVSVHWELMFTRALFGTADMIGQHRLLNEVAALVDAGLIRTTLAERFGT
;
A
#
# COMPACT_ATOMS: atom_id res chain seq x y z
N TYR A 1 -9.94 -1.34 -13.64
CA TYR A 1 -10.82 -2.26 -12.91
C TYR A 1 -10.02 -3.45 -12.39
N ALA A 2 -10.15 -3.75 -11.11
CA ALA A 2 -9.37 -4.81 -10.46
C ALA A 2 -10.01 -6.21 -10.52
N GLY A 3 -11.21 -6.32 -11.03
CA GLY A 3 -11.97 -7.56 -11.00
C GLY A 3 -12.91 -7.65 -9.80
N SER A 4 -13.49 -8.83 -9.64
CA SER A 4 -14.36 -9.18 -8.50
C SER A 4 -14.20 -10.65 -8.17
N ILE A 5 -14.02 -10.95 -6.90
CA ILE A 5 -13.93 -12.35 -6.42
C ILE A 5 -15.31 -13.06 -6.40
N ALA A 6 -16.39 -12.32 -6.60
CA ALA A 6 -17.76 -12.86 -6.65
C ALA A 6 -18.30 -13.01 -8.08
N ARG A 7 -17.51 -12.74 -9.10
CA ARG A 7 -17.92 -12.78 -10.51
C ARG A 7 -16.86 -13.46 -11.37
N THR A 8 -17.23 -13.81 -12.62
CA THR A 8 -16.29 -14.32 -13.63
C THR A 8 -15.13 -13.36 -13.84
N GLY A 9 -13.95 -13.89 -14.13
CA GLY A 9 -12.75 -13.11 -14.41
C GLY A 9 -12.86 -12.22 -15.63
N THR A 10 -11.85 -11.37 -15.86
CA THR A 10 -11.85 -10.30 -16.86
C THR A 10 -11.04 -10.63 -18.10
N ASN A 11 -10.60 -11.89 -18.30
CA ASN A 11 -9.93 -12.34 -19.53
C ASN A 11 -10.94 -12.43 -20.69
N SER A 12 -11.34 -11.27 -21.21
CA SER A 12 -12.32 -11.14 -22.28
C SER A 12 -12.12 -9.80 -22.98
N GLU A 13 -12.47 -9.75 -24.27
CA GLU A 13 -12.42 -8.51 -25.06
C GLU A 13 -13.43 -7.46 -24.57
N ARG A 14 -14.53 -7.92 -23.99
CA ARG A 14 -15.61 -7.07 -23.44
C ARG A 14 -16.11 -7.65 -22.12
N HIS A 15 -16.37 -6.78 -21.17
CA HIS A 15 -16.83 -7.17 -19.85
C HIS A 15 -17.87 -6.18 -19.32
N LEU A 16 -18.98 -6.72 -18.79
CA LEU A 16 -19.97 -5.88 -18.10
C LEU A 16 -19.56 -5.70 -16.65
N VAL A 17 -19.36 -4.47 -16.26
CA VAL A 17 -18.90 -4.10 -14.91
C VAL A 17 -19.67 -2.89 -14.41
N ASP A 18 -19.83 -2.76 -13.11
CA ASP A 18 -20.41 -1.58 -12.47
C ASP A 18 -19.46 -0.38 -12.65
N GLU A 19 -19.99 0.72 -13.19
CA GLU A 19 -19.20 1.92 -13.47
C GLU A 19 -18.54 2.53 -12.23
N ARG A 20 -19.11 2.27 -11.03
CA ARG A 20 -18.61 2.80 -9.75
C ARG A 20 -17.26 2.19 -9.33
N ILE A 21 -16.85 1.07 -9.93
CA ILE A 21 -15.57 0.41 -9.64
C ILE A 21 -14.60 0.40 -10.83
N VAL A 22 -14.86 1.20 -11.86
CA VAL A 22 -14.03 1.34 -13.06
C VAL A 22 -13.47 2.75 -13.17
N GLY A 23 -12.19 2.88 -13.43
CA GLY A 23 -11.54 4.14 -13.80
C GLY A 23 -11.10 4.16 -15.26
N HIS A 24 -10.71 5.32 -15.74
CA HIS A 24 -10.10 5.46 -17.06
C HIS A 24 -8.71 4.82 -17.09
N MET A 25 -8.37 4.23 -18.20
CA MET A 25 -7.00 3.77 -18.45
C MET A 25 -6.08 4.99 -18.63
N PRO A 26 -4.88 5.00 -17.97
CA PRO A 26 -3.88 6.02 -18.24
C PRO A 26 -3.53 6.07 -19.74
N LYS A 27 -3.46 7.26 -20.31
CA LYS A 27 -3.18 7.46 -21.74
C LYS A 27 -1.73 7.15 -22.12
N SER A 28 -0.82 7.27 -21.14
CA SER A 28 0.61 7.04 -21.30
C SER A 28 1.03 5.57 -21.22
N LEU A 29 0.10 4.64 -20.89
CA LEU A 29 0.40 3.23 -20.70
C LEU A 29 -0.24 2.36 -21.79
N ASP A 30 0.42 1.26 -22.12
CA ASP A 30 -0.21 0.17 -22.88
C ASP A 30 -1.11 -0.70 -21.98
N PHE A 31 -1.85 -1.65 -22.57
CA PHE A 31 -2.79 -2.50 -21.84
C PHE A 31 -2.13 -3.34 -20.75
N ALA A 32 -0.95 -3.90 -21.01
CA ALA A 32 -0.25 -4.73 -20.00
C ALA A 32 0.21 -3.89 -18.81
N GLN A 33 0.76 -2.72 -19.06
CA GLN A 33 1.17 -1.78 -18.04
C GLN A 33 -0.03 -1.27 -17.21
N ALA A 34 -1.13 -0.96 -17.88
CA ALA A 34 -2.35 -0.48 -17.24
C ALA A 34 -3.02 -1.58 -16.40
N ALA A 35 -3.02 -2.84 -16.88
CA ALA A 35 -3.60 -3.97 -16.17
C ALA A 35 -2.90 -4.28 -14.83
N ALA A 36 -1.63 -3.93 -14.67
CA ALA A 36 -0.86 -4.13 -13.45
C ALA A 36 -1.18 -3.13 -12.33
N LEU A 37 -2.00 -2.09 -12.61
CA LEU A 37 -2.24 -1.00 -11.64
C LEU A 37 -3.46 -1.22 -10.72
N PRO A 38 -4.65 -1.62 -11.19
CA PRO A 38 -5.88 -1.43 -10.44
C PRO A 38 -5.89 -2.06 -9.05
N LEU A 39 -5.52 -3.33 -8.94
CA LEU A 39 -5.53 -4.05 -7.65
C LEU A 39 -4.59 -3.39 -6.65
N THR A 40 -3.35 -3.20 -7.05
CA THR A 40 -2.30 -2.64 -6.18
C THR A 40 -2.56 -1.18 -5.83
N ALA A 41 -3.13 -0.42 -6.76
CA ALA A 41 -3.44 0.99 -6.56
C ALA A 41 -4.64 1.19 -5.62
N ILE A 42 -5.71 0.40 -5.77
CA ILE A 42 -6.87 0.47 -4.86
C ILE A 42 -6.43 0.12 -3.44
N THR A 43 -5.73 -1.01 -3.28
CA THR A 43 -5.24 -1.44 -1.95
C THR A 43 -4.35 -0.39 -1.30
N ALA A 44 -3.37 0.15 -2.03
CA ALA A 44 -2.44 1.14 -1.49
C ALA A 44 -3.14 2.46 -1.14
N TRP A 45 -4.05 2.92 -2.00
CA TRP A 45 -4.81 4.15 -1.80
C TRP A 45 -5.74 4.05 -0.60
N GLU A 46 -6.59 3.02 -0.59
CA GLU A 46 -7.56 2.80 0.50
C GLU A 46 -6.83 2.60 1.83
N MET A 47 -5.75 1.81 1.86
CA MET A 47 -4.94 1.64 3.07
C MET A 47 -4.43 2.99 3.59
N LEU A 48 -3.80 3.79 2.75
CA LEU A 48 -3.15 5.02 3.19
C LEU A 48 -4.15 6.11 3.60
N PHE A 49 -5.11 6.38 2.74
CA PHE A 49 -5.99 7.54 2.89
C PHE A 49 -7.28 7.21 3.64
N ASP A 50 -7.91 6.06 3.36
CA ASP A 50 -9.20 5.72 3.95
C ASP A 50 -9.05 4.97 5.29
N ARG A 51 -8.13 3.99 5.39
CA ARG A 51 -7.94 3.20 6.62
C ARG A 51 -7.05 3.92 7.63
N LEU A 52 -5.86 4.30 7.22
CA LEU A 52 -4.95 5.02 8.11
C LEU A 52 -5.29 6.50 8.25
N GLY A 53 -6.21 7.04 7.44
CA GLY A 53 -6.69 8.41 7.55
C GLY A 53 -5.61 9.46 7.33
N VAL A 54 -4.61 9.16 6.51
CA VAL A 54 -3.59 10.14 6.12
C VAL A 54 -4.23 11.13 5.14
N ALA A 55 -4.12 12.41 5.43
CA ALA A 55 -4.64 13.43 4.52
C ALA A 55 -3.68 13.60 3.32
N PRO A 56 -4.17 13.55 2.07
CA PRO A 56 -3.34 13.91 0.92
C PRO A 56 -2.95 15.40 0.98
N GLY A 57 -1.80 15.70 0.37
CA GLY A 57 -1.21 17.04 0.34
C GLY A 57 0.11 17.14 1.11
N LYS A 58 0.96 18.08 0.70
CA LYS A 58 2.29 18.31 1.27
C LYS A 58 2.23 19.22 2.52
N ARG A 59 1.40 18.86 3.49
CA ARG A 59 1.33 19.56 4.77
C ARG A 59 2.50 19.10 5.66
N PRO A 60 3.22 20.02 6.30
CA PRO A 60 4.31 19.66 7.20
C PRO A 60 3.84 18.68 8.29
N THR A 61 4.59 17.60 8.45
CA THR A 61 4.36 16.62 9.50
C THR A 61 5.69 15.97 9.89
N ALA A 62 5.81 15.56 11.14
CA ALA A 62 6.91 14.73 11.62
C ALA A 62 6.57 13.23 11.57
N GLN A 63 5.36 12.86 11.09
CA GLN A 63 4.92 11.46 11.09
C GLN A 63 5.73 10.59 10.14
N THR A 64 5.93 9.36 10.59
CA THR A 64 6.69 8.32 9.90
C THR A 64 5.78 7.17 9.49
N LEU A 65 6.05 6.60 8.31
CA LEU A 65 5.39 5.41 7.80
C LEU A 65 6.40 4.32 7.51
N LEU A 66 6.28 3.18 8.18
CA LEU A 66 7.00 1.96 7.85
C LEU A 66 6.15 1.07 6.96
N ILE A 67 6.72 0.62 5.83
CA ILE A 67 6.08 -0.30 4.88
C ILE A 67 6.85 -1.62 4.89
N ILE A 68 6.25 -2.67 5.46
CA ILE A 68 6.79 -4.04 5.41
C ILE A 68 6.33 -4.68 4.11
N GLY A 69 7.27 -5.18 3.30
CA GLY A 69 7.01 -5.67 1.95
C GLY A 69 6.98 -4.55 0.89
N ALA A 70 7.76 -3.48 1.09
CA ALA A 70 7.78 -2.30 0.23
C ALA A 70 8.15 -2.55 -1.23
N SER A 71 8.89 -3.63 -1.54
CA SER A 71 9.29 -3.98 -2.90
C SER A 71 8.24 -4.76 -3.69
N GLY A 72 7.18 -5.26 -3.04
CA GLY A 72 6.07 -5.94 -3.69
C GLY A 72 5.16 -5.00 -4.48
N GLY A 73 4.14 -5.54 -5.15
CA GLY A 73 3.23 -4.75 -6.00
C GLY A 73 2.53 -3.62 -5.23
N VAL A 74 1.83 -3.94 -4.14
CA VAL A 74 1.16 -2.94 -3.30
C VAL A 74 2.17 -2.01 -2.64
N GLY A 75 3.26 -2.55 -2.09
CA GLY A 75 4.30 -1.77 -1.43
C GLY A 75 4.95 -0.75 -2.35
N SER A 76 5.16 -1.12 -3.60
CA SER A 76 5.73 -0.22 -4.62
C SER A 76 4.80 0.96 -4.95
N ILE A 77 3.48 0.74 -5.02
CA ILE A 77 2.52 1.83 -5.22
C ILE A 77 2.36 2.65 -3.95
N LEU A 78 2.23 2.00 -2.79
CA LEU A 78 2.09 2.69 -1.50
C LEU A 78 3.29 3.62 -1.22
N THR A 79 4.52 3.16 -1.51
CA THR A 79 5.73 3.98 -1.37
C THR A 79 5.64 5.23 -2.22
N GLN A 80 5.20 5.11 -3.48
CA GLN A 80 5.04 6.25 -4.38
C GLN A 80 3.94 7.20 -3.91
N LEU A 81 2.75 6.69 -3.57
CA LEU A 81 1.65 7.52 -3.07
C LEU A 81 2.07 8.29 -1.82
N ALA A 82 2.64 7.61 -0.83
CA ALA A 82 3.06 8.24 0.42
C ALA A 82 4.13 9.31 0.18
N SER A 83 5.15 9.00 -0.60
CA SER A 83 6.26 9.94 -0.85
C SER A 83 5.87 11.11 -1.75
N ARG A 84 4.96 10.91 -2.71
CA ARG A 84 4.57 11.94 -3.69
C ARG A 84 3.42 12.80 -3.20
N LEU A 85 2.43 12.21 -2.54
CA LEU A 85 1.18 12.88 -2.18
C LEU A 85 1.13 13.34 -0.72
N THR A 86 2.10 12.99 0.11
CA THR A 86 2.13 13.38 1.53
C THR A 86 3.49 13.93 1.94
N SER A 87 3.61 14.42 3.15
CA SER A 87 4.88 14.81 3.77
C SER A 87 5.38 13.79 4.80
N LEU A 88 4.88 12.56 4.77
CA LEU A 88 5.35 11.49 5.64
C LEU A 88 6.82 11.15 5.36
N THR A 89 7.58 10.85 6.41
CA THR A 89 8.86 10.16 6.24
C THR A 89 8.57 8.69 5.95
N VAL A 90 8.85 8.26 4.72
CA VAL A 90 8.58 6.89 4.25
C VAL A 90 9.79 6.00 4.46
N ILE A 91 9.63 4.91 5.20
CA ILE A 91 10.63 3.88 5.47
C ILE A 91 10.12 2.59 4.85
N GLY A 92 10.83 2.03 3.89
CA GLY A 92 10.47 0.75 3.27
C GLY A 92 11.36 -0.38 3.74
N THR A 93 10.87 -1.63 3.74
CA THR A 93 11.71 -2.79 4.01
C THR A 93 12.08 -3.51 2.73
N ALA A 94 13.36 -3.88 2.60
CA ALA A 94 13.87 -4.75 1.54
C ALA A 94 15.22 -5.35 1.98
N SER A 95 15.45 -6.65 1.72
CA SER A 95 16.66 -7.35 2.16
C SER A 95 17.73 -7.50 1.06
N ARG A 96 17.35 -7.50 -0.22
CA ARG A 96 18.29 -7.67 -1.34
C ARG A 96 18.68 -6.32 -1.94
N PRO A 97 19.93 -6.14 -2.41
CA PRO A 97 20.40 -4.89 -3.00
C PRO A 97 19.49 -4.33 -4.11
N GLU A 98 19.01 -5.20 -5.02
CA GLU A 98 18.15 -4.80 -6.13
C GLU A 98 16.81 -4.25 -5.63
N THR A 99 16.20 -4.92 -4.63
CA THR A 99 14.92 -4.49 -4.05
C THR A 99 15.09 -3.24 -3.17
N GLN A 100 16.22 -3.07 -2.51
CA GLN A 100 16.56 -1.83 -1.80
C GLN A 100 16.67 -0.65 -2.76
N ALA A 101 17.42 -0.83 -3.87
CA ALA A 101 17.54 0.19 -4.92
C ALA A 101 16.17 0.52 -5.54
N TRP A 102 15.35 -0.50 -5.79
CA TRP A 102 13.98 -0.33 -6.29
C TRP A 102 13.14 0.54 -5.34
N VAL A 103 13.03 0.16 -4.07
CA VAL A 103 12.23 0.87 -3.07
C VAL A 103 12.72 2.32 -2.89
N LYS A 104 14.05 2.51 -2.88
CA LYS A 104 14.65 3.86 -2.84
C LYS A 104 14.27 4.68 -4.07
N GLY A 105 14.35 4.09 -5.26
CA GLY A 105 13.98 4.72 -6.53
C GLY A 105 12.48 5.06 -6.65
N LEU A 106 11.61 4.44 -5.84
CA LEU A 106 10.19 4.76 -5.74
C LEU A 106 9.91 5.95 -4.81
N GLY A 107 10.90 6.42 -4.07
CA GLY A 107 10.79 7.61 -3.22
C GLY A 107 10.78 7.32 -1.72
N ALA A 108 11.14 6.11 -1.28
CA ALA A 108 11.37 5.87 0.14
C ALA A 108 12.54 6.75 0.64
N HIS A 109 12.34 7.40 1.78
CA HIS A 109 13.37 8.22 2.42
C HIS A 109 14.46 7.34 3.02
N HIS A 110 14.05 6.21 3.61
CA HIS A 110 14.94 5.20 4.17
C HIS A 110 14.52 3.80 3.71
N VAL A 111 15.49 2.89 3.64
CA VAL A 111 15.26 1.47 3.41
C VAL A 111 16.01 0.70 4.49
N ILE A 112 15.31 -0.23 5.14
CA ILE A 112 15.85 -1.11 6.19
C ILE A 112 15.71 -2.57 5.78
N ASP A 113 16.54 -3.43 6.36
CA ASP A 113 16.57 -4.86 6.09
C ASP A 113 15.63 -5.61 7.05
N HIS A 114 14.53 -6.18 6.51
CA HIS A 114 13.57 -6.96 7.29
C HIS A 114 14.07 -8.36 7.70
N SER A 115 15.24 -8.79 7.24
CA SER A 115 15.89 -10.00 7.73
C SER A 115 16.58 -9.78 9.09
N GLN A 116 16.73 -8.51 9.49
CA GLN A 116 17.24 -8.10 10.79
C GLN A 116 16.09 -7.61 11.68
N PRO A 117 16.27 -7.55 13.01
CA PRO A 117 15.25 -7.00 13.92
C PRO A 117 14.85 -5.58 13.51
N LEU A 118 13.56 -5.36 13.22
CA LEU A 118 13.05 -4.06 12.72
C LEU A 118 13.36 -2.91 13.68
N SER A 119 13.27 -3.16 15.00
CA SER A 119 13.55 -2.14 16.01
C SER A 119 15.02 -1.70 16.02
N GLU A 120 15.96 -2.63 15.74
CA GLU A 120 17.39 -2.31 15.66
C GLU A 120 17.68 -1.50 14.40
N GLU A 121 17.14 -1.94 13.28
CA GLU A 121 17.29 -1.26 11.99
C GLU A 121 16.69 0.16 12.03
N LEU A 122 15.52 0.32 12.65
CA LEU A 122 14.90 1.64 12.84
C LEU A 122 15.76 2.54 13.74
N ARG A 123 16.31 2.03 14.85
CA ARG A 123 17.24 2.81 15.71
C ARG A 123 18.50 3.22 14.93
N ARG A 124 19.05 2.33 14.10
CA ARG A 124 20.24 2.61 13.28
C ARG A 124 20.04 3.81 12.36
N ILE A 125 18.81 4.02 11.85
CA ILE A 125 18.49 5.17 10.98
C ILE A 125 17.89 6.36 11.74
N GLY A 126 17.86 6.34 13.07
CA GLY A 126 17.42 7.44 13.92
C GLY A 126 15.91 7.49 14.23
N PHE A 127 15.16 6.43 13.94
CA PHE A 127 13.72 6.32 14.19
C PHE A 127 13.43 5.19 15.18
N PRO A 128 13.55 5.40 16.50
CA PRO A 128 13.33 4.32 17.48
C PRO A 128 11.89 3.77 17.49
N THR A 129 10.92 4.56 17.05
CA THR A 129 9.52 4.17 16.80
C THR A 129 8.98 4.88 15.57
N VAL A 130 7.87 4.37 15.01
CA VAL A 130 7.18 4.93 13.84
C VAL A 130 5.68 5.08 14.10
N ASP A 131 5.06 6.11 13.55
CA ASP A 131 3.66 6.45 13.81
C ASP A 131 2.67 5.54 13.08
N LEU A 132 3.04 5.16 11.86
CA LEU A 132 2.21 4.35 10.97
C LEU A 132 3.01 3.13 10.52
N ILE A 133 2.41 1.94 10.58
CA ILE A 133 3.00 0.72 10.01
C ILE A 133 1.99 0.07 9.08
N VAL A 134 2.41 -0.27 7.88
CA VAL A 134 1.65 -1.10 6.95
C VAL A 134 2.42 -2.39 6.70
N SER A 135 1.80 -3.51 7.05
CA SER A 135 2.31 -4.85 6.77
C SER A 135 1.57 -5.46 5.59
N LEU A 136 2.32 -5.77 4.54
CA LEU A 136 1.77 -6.27 3.28
C LEU A 136 2.06 -7.76 3.06
N THR A 137 2.85 -8.36 3.93
CA THR A 137 3.22 -9.77 3.86
C THR A 137 3.86 -10.23 5.17
N GLN A 138 3.70 -11.52 5.48
CA GLN A 138 4.29 -12.19 6.64
C GLN A 138 4.04 -11.46 7.97
N THR A 139 2.86 -10.87 8.10
CA THR A 139 2.49 -10.07 9.28
C THR A 139 2.66 -10.86 10.57
N GLU A 140 2.25 -12.12 10.59
CA GLU A 140 2.37 -12.97 11.79
C GLU A 140 3.84 -13.13 12.24
N ALA A 141 4.77 -13.34 11.30
CA ALA A 141 6.19 -13.51 11.59
C ALA A 141 6.84 -12.22 12.12
N HIS A 142 6.35 -11.05 11.69
CA HIS A 142 6.87 -9.75 12.11
C HIS A 142 6.11 -9.13 13.27
N PHE A 143 5.03 -9.75 13.76
CA PHE A 143 4.07 -9.09 14.64
C PHE A 143 4.67 -8.54 15.93
N ASP A 144 5.51 -9.31 16.62
CA ASP A 144 6.15 -8.86 17.85
C ASP A 144 7.09 -7.67 17.61
N GLN A 145 7.79 -7.66 16.48
CA GLN A 145 8.62 -6.54 16.08
C GLN A 145 7.80 -5.30 15.71
N ILE A 146 6.62 -5.50 15.09
CA ILE A 146 5.65 -4.43 14.80
C ILE A 146 5.16 -3.80 16.11
N VAL A 147 4.80 -4.62 17.11
CA VAL A 147 4.39 -4.15 18.44
C VAL A 147 5.49 -3.33 19.11
N GLU A 148 6.75 -3.72 18.98
CA GLU A 148 7.89 -2.97 19.50
C GLU A 148 8.10 -1.66 18.76
N ALA A 149 8.08 -1.69 17.42
CA ALA A 149 8.42 -0.56 16.56
C ALA A 149 7.37 0.54 16.51
N ILE A 150 6.08 0.21 16.69
CA ILE A 150 5.01 1.20 16.59
C ILE A 150 5.00 2.18 17.77
N ALA A 151 4.82 3.45 17.48
CA ALA A 151 4.72 4.50 18.49
C ALA A 151 3.40 4.39 19.31
N PRO A 152 3.35 4.92 20.55
CA PRO A 152 2.08 5.12 21.25
C PRO A 152 1.08 5.91 20.39
N GLN A 153 -0.19 5.48 20.38
CA GLN A 153 -1.27 6.02 19.56
C GLN A 153 -1.04 5.88 18.04
N GLY A 154 -0.12 4.99 17.63
CA GLY A 154 0.14 4.67 16.26
C GLY A 154 -1.02 3.93 15.58
N ARG A 155 -0.96 3.82 14.25
CA ARG A 155 -1.95 3.10 13.42
C ARG A 155 -1.26 1.99 12.67
N PHE A 156 -1.78 0.79 12.81
CA PHE A 156 -1.29 -0.42 12.16
C PHE A 156 -2.27 -0.90 11.11
N GLY A 157 -1.84 -0.99 9.85
CA GLY A 157 -2.60 -1.51 8.72
C GLY A 157 -2.02 -2.81 8.21
N LEU A 158 -2.88 -3.74 7.76
CA LEU A 158 -2.46 -5.01 7.16
C LEU A 158 -3.42 -5.46 6.06
N ILE A 159 -2.89 -6.30 5.14
CA ILE A 159 -3.64 -6.81 3.98
C ILE A 159 -3.56 -8.33 3.82
N ASP A 160 -2.59 -8.97 4.43
CA ASP A 160 -2.43 -10.44 4.40
C ASP A 160 -3.32 -11.12 5.45
N ASP A 161 -3.42 -12.44 5.37
CA ASP A 161 -4.32 -13.27 6.16
C ASP A 161 -3.53 -14.08 7.21
N PRO A 162 -3.05 -13.48 8.31
CA PRO A 162 -2.39 -14.21 9.38
C PRO A 162 -3.35 -15.19 10.04
N THR A 163 -2.83 -16.35 10.46
CA THR A 163 -3.64 -17.37 11.14
C THR A 163 -4.17 -16.85 12.48
N SER A 164 -3.34 -16.11 13.22
CA SER A 164 -3.75 -15.43 14.44
C SER A 164 -2.86 -14.23 14.73
N LEU A 165 -3.45 -13.19 15.34
CA LEU A 165 -2.71 -12.03 15.86
C LEU A 165 -3.23 -11.70 17.25
N ASP A 166 -2.34 -11.69 18.25
CA ASP A 166 -2.69 -11.21 19.58
C ASP A 166 -2.65 -9.68 19.65
N VAL A 167 -3.71 -9.06 19.14
CA VAL A 167 -3.85 -7.59 19.13
C VAL A 167 -3.89 -6.97 20.53
N THR A 168 -4.04 -7.78 21.60
CA THR A 168 -3.99 -7.26 23.00
C THR A 168 -2.63 -6.68 23.33
N LYS A 169 -1.56 -7.09 22.66
CA LYS A 169 -0.21 -6.52 22.79
C LYS A 169 -0.15 -5.02 22.46
N PHE A 170 -1.06 -4.52 21.62
CA PHE A 170 -1.16 -3.10 21.27
C PHE A 170 -1.82 -2.22 22.34
N LYS A 171 -2.54 -2.83 23.32
CA LYS A 171 -3.32 -2.10 24.31
C LYS A 171 -2.52 -1.04 25.06
N ARG A 172 -1.29 -1.37 25.50
CA ARG A 172 -0.47 -0.43 26.27
C ARG A 172 -0.07 0.83 25.51
N LYS A 173 -0.03 0.75 24.19
CA LYS A 173 0.30 1.87 23.30
C LYS A 173 -0.94 2.51 22.67
N SER A 174 -2.16 2.02 22.97
CA SER A 174 -3.42 2.51 22.37
C SER A 174 -3.38 2.53 20.84
N VAL A 175 -2.79 1.50 20.23
CA VAL A 175 -2.67 1.38 18.76
C VAL A 175 -4.00 0.99 18.17
N SER A 176 -4.38 1.61 17.05
CA SER A 176 -5.53 1.18 16.24
C SER A 176 -5.10 0.22 15.12
N VAL A 177 -5.92 -0.79 14.85
CA VAL A 177 -5.68 -1.81 13.82
C VAL A 177 -6.66 -1.64 12.68
N HIS A 178 -6.15 -1.69 11.45
CA HIS A 178 -6.92 -1.44 10.24
C HIS A 178 -6.68 -2.56 9.22
N TRP A 179 -7.75 -3.19 8.78
CA TRP A 179 -7.73 -4.16 7.67
C TRP A 179 -8.02 -3.46 6.36
N GLU A 180 -7.35 -3.86 5.30
CA GLU A 180 -7.72 -3.47 3.96
C GLU A 180 -7.92 -4.71 3.07
N LEU A 181 -9.13 -4.83 2.54
CA LEU A 181 -9.49 -5.72 1.46
C LEU A 181 -10.16 -4.89 0.35
N MET A 182 -9.45 -4.65 -0.71
CA MET A 182 -9.88 -3.79 -1.81
C MET A 182 -11.21 -4.21 -2.48
N PHE A 183 -11.63 -5.46 -2.29
CA PHE A 183 -12.91 -5.95 -2.80
C PHE A 183 -14.11 -5.60 -1.92
N THR A 184 -13.92 -5.09 -0.70
CA THR A 184 -14.99 -4.85 0.28
C THR A 184 -16.10 -3.97 -0.30
N ARG A 185 -15.75 -2.86 -0.94
CA ARG A 185 -16.72 -1.94 -1.54
C ARG A 185 -17.59 -2.62 -2.59
N ALA A 186 -16.97 -3.39 -3.49
CA ALA A 186 -17.67 -4.12 -4.56
C ALA A 186 -18.46 -5.33 -4.06
N LEU A 187 -17.93 -6.07 -3.07
CA LEU A 187 -18.59 -7.26 -2.51
C LEU A 187 -19.87 -6.93 -1.75
N PHE A 188 -19.85 -5.86 -0.96
CA PHE A 188 -20.95 -5.47 -0.09
C PHE A 188 -21.80 -4.34 -0.66
N GLY A 189 -21.47 -3.81 -1.84
CA GLY A 189 -22.23 -2.70 -2.46
C GLY A 189 -22.31 -1.49 -1.54
N THR A 190 -21.21 -1.12 -0.90
CA THR A 190 -21.18 -0.05 0.12
C THR A 190 -21.62 1.30 -0.46
N ALA A 191 -22.15 2.19 0.37
CA ALA A 191 -22.64 3.51 -0.05
C ALA A 191 -21.54 4.37 -0.71
N ASP A 192 -20.28 4.12 -0.36
CA ASP A 192 -19.08 4.81 -0.87
C ASP A 192 -18.38 4.07 -2.03
N MET A 193 -19.04 3.07 -2.65
CA MET A 193 -18.44 2.25 -3.73
C MET A 193 -17.88 3.08 -4.89
N ILE A 194 -18.50 4.23 -5.20
CA ILE A 194 -18.02 5.21 -6.18
C ILE A 194 -16.60 5.74 -5.85
N GLY A 195 -16.12 5.56 -4.64
CA GLY A 195 -14.75 5.89 -4.23
C GLY A 195 -13.71 5.18 -5.09
N GLN A 196 -13.96 3.93 -5.52
CA GLN A 196 -13.03 3.20 -6.39
C GLN A 196 -12.90 3.83 -7.78
N HIS A 197 -14.01 4.25 -8.39
CA HIS A 197 -13.98 5.02 -9.63
C HIS A 197 -13.12 6.28 -9.50
N ARG A 198 -13.33 7.04 -8.43
CA ARG A 198 -12.62 8.30 -8.19
C ARG A 198 -11.13 8.10 -7.99
N LEU A 199 -10.74 7.15 -7.11
CA LEU A 199 -9.33 6.89 -6.86
C LEU A 199 -8.60 6.33 -8.08
N LEU A 200 -9.25 5.48 -8.91
CA LEU A 200 -8.64 4.95 -10.13
C LEU A 200 -8.42 6.06 -11.17
N ASN A 201 -9.34 7.02 -11.28
CA ASN A 201 -9.16 8.18 -12.15
C ASN A 201 -8.03 9.10 -11.65
N GLU A 202 -7.92 9.29 -10.33
CA GLU A 202 -6.82 10.05 -9.74
C GLU A 202 -5.47 9.36 -10.00
N VAL A 203 -5.40 8.04 -9.81
CA VAL A 203 -4.19 7.26 -10.12
C VAL A 203 -3.84 7.36 -11.60
N ALA A 204 -4.82 7.29 -12.51
CA ALA A 204 -4.58 7.45 -13.95
C ALA A 204 -3.98 8.83 -14.26
N ALA A 205 -4.51 9.90 -13.67
CA ALA A 205 -3.98 11.25 -13.83
C ALA A 205 -2.55 11.39 -13.28
N LEU A 206 -2.25 10.78 -12.14
CA LEU A 206 -0.92 10.78 -11.54
C LEU A 206 0.10 10.02 -12.39
N VAL A 207 -0.32 8.92 -13.02
CA VAL A 207 0.52 8.16 -13.97
C VAL A 207 0.79 8.98 -15.23
N ASP A 208 -0.24 9.58 -15.82
CA ASP A 208 -0.09 10.41 -17.02
C ASP A 208 0.76 11.67 -16.76
N ALA A 209 0.76 12.17 -15.52
CA ALA A 209 1.64 13.24 -15.07
C ALA A 209 3.08 12.77 -14.74
N GLY A 210 3.39 11.47 -14.84
CA GLY A 210 4.70 10.91 -14.52
C GLY A 210 5.05 10.90 -13.02
N LEU A 211 4.06 11.13 -12.15
CA LEU A 211 4.26 11.13 -10.69
C LEU A 211 4.27 9.72 -10.11
N ILE A 212 3.53 8.80 -10.72
CA ILE A 212 3.47 7.38 -10.36
C ILE A 212 3.78 6.54 -11.59
N ARG A 213 4.54 5.49 -11.42
CA ARG A 213 4.81 4.50 -12.48
C ARG A 213 4.20 3.15 -12.12
N THR A 214 3.82 2.40 -13.16
CA THR A 214 3.35 1.02 -13.03
C THR A 214 4.44 0.12 -12.45
N THR A 215 4.01 -0.98 -11.83
CA THR A 215 4.87 -2.01 -11.23
C THR A 215 4.98 -3.26 -12.10
N LEU A 216 4.63 -3.16 -13.38
CA LEU A 216 4.80 -4.26 -14.34
C LEU A 216 6.29 -4.67 -14.38
N ALA A 217 6.57 -5.89 -13.95
CA ALA A 217 7.94 -6.43 -13.92
C ALA A 217 8.26 -7.23 -15.18
N GLU A 218 7.31 -8.08 -15.63
CA GLU A 218 7.55 -9.02 -16.72
C GLU A 218 6.29 -9.24 -17.55
N ARG A 219 6.48 -9.58 -18.84
CA ARG A 219 5.39 -9.95 -19.75
C ARG A 219 5.57 -11.39 -20.18
N PHE A 220 4.52 -12.15 -20.05
CA PHE A 220 4.47 -13.51 -20.56
C PHE A 220 3.79 -13.53 -21.92
N GLY A 221 4.26 -14.40 -22.84
CA GLY A 221 3.60 -14.61 -24.12
C GLY A 221 2.22 -15.29 -23.94
N THR A 222 1.32 -15.02 -24.86
CA THR A 222 0.01 -15.69 -24.97
C THR A 222 0.17 -17.03 -25.69
#